data_820f5fe2d427e63d03b0a39bd14d7ee9
#
_entry.id   820f5fe2d427e63d03b0a39bd14d7ee9
#
_cell.length_a   1.000
_cell.length_b   1.000
_cell.length_c   1.000
_cell.angle_alpha   90.00
_cell.angle_beta   90.00
_cell.angle_gamma   90.00
#
_symmetry.space_group_name_H-M   'P 1'
#
loop_
_entity.id
_entity.type
_entity.pdbx_description
1 polymer ?
#
loop_
_entity_poly.entity_id
_entity_poly.type
_entity_poly.pdbx_seq_one_letter_code
_entity_poly.pdbx_strand_id
1 'polypeptide(L)'
;MARTRGLGRAIGRFVGRDRAADEDAGDVPERRRPTASARRLRVHQMTTEGRDMAEDVADMTDDVPEQPTEAPEMRADAQGADSGEGSDGDDAAEGFPGGPRDPSVLTSFAEHVAHAERPDLKLVSHGRKLTLIGRPVPEIEGLVAATGLSPLIDCSVITGDPGLISAFVERWHSETSTFHLPVGELTITLDDVSSILHLPITGALHSFHALSTEEARFLLTELLEVSAEEARAETALTRGAYVRLGWVRDIYETRCQARRWIVAARAYLLHLVGCTLFANKSATYVHVVHLDAFRDLAHSGGYAWGVAALVHMYDQLDEACRTTTRQLAGYLTLFQCWIYEHFPSVHQCVTDDTYQETSPRASRWLTSKAHMKGITGAPYRARCDGLTVTDVSWLPYTEHRGVRAFQEISSFQGQLRWGPMIVAVRPERVVRQFGYIQSIPPPPVSARLSQDQIDDRWMEFADHLLPAGQPCLVPGQVSADYIEWFFRISHPFMTPTQAADQQRDAPAADPEDYIQPPSPQVPVAFDPPPYVDDYEGYEAIAQRLERVLNLRIVTAGTELYDIMQDCLTIARGGPSADGTVRARQRRRTDH
;
A
#
# COMPACT_ATOMS: atom_id res chain seq x y z
N MET A 1 13.07 30.06 -58.63
CA MET A 1 12.80 31.47 -58.37
C MET A 1 12.81 31.63 -56.85
N ALA A 2 13.89 32.05 -56.26
CA ALA A 2 14.29 33.43 -55.95
C ALA A 2 13.37 34.01 -54.86
N ARG A 3 13.79 34.51 -53.71
CA ARG A 3 14.98 35.23 -53.18
C ARG A 3 14.81 35.34 -51.65
N THR A 4 15.75 34.98 -50.82
CA THR A 4 16.86 35.72 -50.19
C THR A 4 16.52 36.98 -49.37
N ARG A 5 17.14 37.06 -48.21
CA ARG A 5 17.91 38.08 -47.49
C ARG A 5 17.41 38.30 -46.09
N GLY A 6 18.21 38.45 -45.05
CA GLY A 6 19.64 38.55 -44.86
C GLY A 6 19.95 39.36 -43.60
N LEU A 7 21.01 38.99 -42.87
CA LEU A 7 22.01 39.83 -42.21
C LEU A 7 21.55 40.79 -41.08
N GLY A 8 22.27 40.93 -39.98
CA GLY A 8 23.71 40.90 -39.65
C GLY A 8 23.96 41.15 -38.16
N ARG A 9 24.92 40.57 -37.65
CA ARG A 9 26.23 40.97 -37.10
C ARG A 9 26.31 42.35 -36.39
N ALA A 10 26.83 42.34 -35.17
CA ALA A 10 27.99 43.14 -34.81
C ALA A 10 28.71 42.64 -33.56
N ILE A 11 29.97 42.39 -33.72
CA ILE A 11 31.08 42.10 -32.83
C ILE A 11 31.63 43.43 -32.30
N GLY A 12 32.08 43.48 -31.04
CA GLY A 12 32.91 44.56 -30.53
C GLY A 12 33.86 44.07 -29.45
N ARG A 13 35.07 43.69 -29.87
CA ARG A 13 36.26 43.60 -29.02
C ARG A 13 36.78 44.98 -28.75
N PHE A 14 37.31 45.21 -27.54
CA PHE A 14 38.46 46.12 -27.36
C PHE A 14 39.44 45.59 -26.31
N VAL A 15 40.71 45.72 -26.68
CA VAL A 15 41.94 45.24 -26.09
C VAL A 15 42.64 46.39 -25.37
N GLY A 16 43.14 46.12 -24.15
CA GLY A 16 44.45 46.42 -23.63
C GLY A 16 44.90 47.84 -23.31
N ARG A 17 45.48 48.08 -22.17
CA ARG A 17 46.90 48.38 -22.00
C ARG A 17 47.27 48.74 -20.54
N ASP A 18 48.42 48.24 -20.16
CA ASP A 18 49.18 48.46 -18.92
C ASP A 18 49.49 49.95 -18.61
N ARG A 19 49.61 50.27 -17.30
CA ARG A 19 50.84 50.75 -16.64
C ARG A 19 50.63 51.30 -15.23
N ALA A 20 51.32 50.66 -14.33
CA ALA A 20 52.27 51.15 -13.35
C ALA A 20 51.87 52.15 -12.24
N ALA A 21 52.02 51.67 -11.03
CA ALA A 21 52.62 52.27 -9.83
C ALA A 21 52.18 53.67 -9.36
N ASP A 22 51.60 53.78 -8.17
CA ASP A 22 52.30 54.31 -7.00
C ASP A 22 51.46 54.13 -5.73
N GLU A 23 52.20 54.07 -4.62
CA GLU A 23 51.80 53.92 -3.22
C GLU A 23 50.88 55.06 -2.77
N ASP A 24 49.83 54.78 -1.98
CA ASP A 24 49.72 55.44 -0.67
C ASP A 24 48.65 54.77 0.22
N ALA A 25 48.84 54.96 1.51
CA ALA A 25 48.19 54.27 2.60
C ALA A 25 46.77 54.74 2.93
N GLY A 26 45.98 53.80 3.48
CA GLY A 26 44.97 54.15 4.49
C GLY A 26 43.54 54.29 3.97
N ASP A 27 42.79 53.29 4.04
CA ASP A 27 41.54 53.27 4.83
C ASP A 27 40.85 51.90 4.72
N VAL A 28 40.74 51.19 5.84
CA VAL A 28 40.01 49.94 5.95
C VAL A 28 38.56 50.28 6.27
N PRO A 29 37.59 50.04 5.40
CA PRO A 29 36.19 50.26 5.75
C PRO A 29 35.75 49.20 6.76
N GLU A 30 35.39 49.64 7.95
CA GLU A 30 34.72 48.88 8.99
C GLU A 30 33.52 48.10 8.45
N ARG A 31 33.57 46.78 8.48
CA ARG A 31 32.44 45.90 8.16
C ARG A 31 31.28 46.22 9.09
N ARG A 32 30.28 46.92 8.64
CA ARG A 32 28.99 47.07 9.35
C ARG A 32 28.40 45.70 9.59
N ARG A 33 28.13 45.39 10.87
CA ARG A 33 27.44 44.17 11.29
C ARG A 33 26.03 44.17 10.70
N PRO A 34 25.56 43.04 10.12
CA PRO A 34 24.22 42.94 9.57
C PRO A 34 23.15 43.11 10.66
N THR A 35 22.08 43.82 10.35
CA THR A 35 20.95 44.06 11.23
C THR A 35 20.23 42.77 11.61
N ALA A 36 19.52 42.78 12.74
CA ALA A 36 18.79 41.61 13.27
C ALA A 36 17.81 41.00 12.27
N SER A 37 17.26 41.81 11.35
CA SER A 37 16.35 41.35 10.27
C SER A 37 17.07 40.54 9.21
N ALA A 38 18.28 40.94 8.81
CA ALA A 38 19.08 40.17 7.85
C ALA A 38 19.56 38.81 8.42
N ARG A 39 19.79 38.75 9.76
CA ARG A 39 20.08 37.49 10.46
C ARG A 39 18.85 36.57 10.50
N ARG A 40 17.63 37.10 10.69
CA ARG A 40 16.39 36.30 10.69
C ARG A 40 16.08 35.75 9.30
N LEU A 41 16.30 36.52 8.24
CA LEU A 41 16.11 36.01 6.86
C LEU A 41 17.10 34.89 6.52
N ARG A 42 18.38 35.03 6.93
CA ARG A 42 19.37 33.96 6.68
C ARG A 42 19.12 32.71 7.52
N VAL A 43 18.65 32.87 8.77
CA VAL A 43 18.26 31.73 9.62
C VAL A 43 17.00 31.06 9.07
N HIS A 44 16.07 31.84 8.47
CA HIS A 44 14.84 31.26 7.90
C HIS A 44 15.12 30.55 6.57
N GLN A 45 16.06 31.03 5.75
CA GLN A 45 16.51 30.30 4.56
C GLN A 45 17.32 29.04 4.92
N MET A 46 18.21 29.12 5.92
CA MET A 46 18.96 27.94 6.37
C MET A 46 18.07 26.92 7.09
N THR A 47 16.96 27.33 7.76
CA THR A 47 16.02 26.38 8.36
C THR A 47 15.09 25.75 7.34
N THR A 48 14.78 26.41 6.21
CA THR A 48 13.95 25.80 5.14
C THR A 48 14.77 24.81 4.31
N GLU A 49 15.99 25.21 3.92
CA GLU A 49 16.92 24.30 3.24
C GLU A 49 17.44 23.18 4.18
N GLY A 50 17.67 23.49 5.45
CA GLY A 50 18.07 22.51 6.45
C GLY A 50 16.94 21.58 6.91
N ARG A 51 15.67 21.97 6.72
CA ARG A 51 14.53 21.13 7.05
C ARG A 51 14.28 20.10 5.95
N ASP A 52 14.45 20.47 4.68
CA ASP A 52 14.40 19.54 3.56
C ASP A 52 15.60 18.57 3.58
N MET A 53 16.80 19.06 3.99
CA MET A 53 17.98 18.21 4.18
C MET A 53 17.92 17.40 5.48
N ALA A 54 17.22 17.86 6.52
CA ALA A 54 17.05 17.11 7.77
C ALA A 54 15.98 16.02 7.66
N GLU A 55 14.96 16.19 6.82
CA GLU A 55 14.05 15.10 6.46
C GLU A 55 14.76 14.02 5.62
N ASP A 56 15.69 14.42 4.74
CA ASP A 56 16.54 13.48 4.00
C ASP A 56 17.58 12.78 4.89
N VAL A 57 18.05 13.43 5.96
CA VAL A 57 19.00 12.84 6.93
C VAL A 57 18.25 12.00 7.99
N ALA A 58 17.04 12.36 8.37
CA ALA A 58 16.22 11.55 9.29
C ALA A 58 15.80 10.22 8.67
N ASP A 59 15.51 10.21 7.34
CA ASP A 59 15.26 8.97 6.59
C ASP A 59 16.55 8.14 6.39
N MET A 60 17.73 8.74 6.61
CA MET A 60 19.04 8.05 6.53
C MET A 60 19.60 7.60 7.88
N THR A 61 19.12 8.14 9.02
CA THR A 61 19.69 7.84 10.34
C THR A 61 18.89 6.88 11.19
N ASP A 62 17.65 6.56 10.80
CA ASP A 62 16.85 5.52 11.47
C ASP A 62 17.16 4.09 10.97
N ASP A 63 18.09 3.95 10.00
CA ASP A 63 18.63 2.68 9.51
C ASP A 63 19.82 2.19 10.38
N VAL A 64 19.60 2.03 11.67
CA VAL A 64 20.41 1.07 12.45
C VAL A 64 19.84 -0.31 12.13
N PRO A 65 20.55 -1.19 11.41
CA PRO A 65 20.06 -2.52 11.13
C PRO A 65 19.90 -3.25 12.47
N GLU A 66 18.66 -3.52 12.87
CA GLU A 66 18.41 -4.62 13.80
C GLU A 66 19.05 -5.86 13.18
N GLN A 67 19.87 -6.54 13.95
CA GLN A 67 20.56 -7.76 13.54
C GLN A 67 19.52 -8.74 13.01
N PRO A 68 19.81 -9.48 11.91
CA PRO A 68 19.01 -10.62 11.55
C PRO A 68 19.00 -11.55 12.75
N THR A 69 17.85 -11.75 13.34
CA THR A 69 17.65 -12.81 14.33
C THR A 69 17.91 -14.11 13.59
N GLU A 70 18.92 -14.83 14.03
CA GLU A 70 19.22 -16.17 13.56
C GLU A 70 17.95 -17.02 13.60
N ALA A 71 17.74 -17.83 12.57
CA ALA A 71 16.66 -18.77 12.47
C ALA A 71 16.59 -19.62 13.77
N PRO A 72 15.42 -19.85 14.35
CA PRO A 72 15.30 -20.72 15.51
C PRO A 72 15.66 -22.14 15.13
N GLU A 73 16.75 -22.63 15.67
CA GLU A 73 17.05 -24.07 15.71
C GLU A 73 15.92 -24.81 16.41
N MET A 74 15.37 -25.79 15.71
CA MET A 74 14.40 -26.72 16.28
C MET A 74 15.02 -27.49 17.45
N ARG A 75 14.54 -27.24 18.67
CA ARG A 75 14.69 -28.18 19.77
C ARG A 75 13.33 -28.83 20.04
N ALA A 76 13.31 -30.12 19.81
CA ALA A 76 12.29 -31.01 20.31
C ALA A 76 12.49 -31.23 21.83
N ASP A 77 11.38 -31.62 22.47
CA ASP A 77 11.19 -32.33 23.72
C ASP A 77 10.72 -31.50 24.95
N ALA A 78 9.63 -31.89 25.39
CA ALA A 78 9.15 -32.76 26.45
C ALA A 78 8.08 -32.11 27.37
N GLN A 79 6.98 -32.78 27.37
CA GLN A 79 5.96 -33.00 28.41
C GLN A 79 6.15 -32.34 29.78
N GLY A 80 5.07 -31.70 30.25
CA GLY A 80 4.84 -31.38 31.65
C GLY A 80 3.41 -30.88 31.86
N ALA A 81 2.49 -31.80 32.20
CA ALA A 81 1.17 -31.46 32.72
C ALA A 81 1.32 -30.85 34.10
N ASP A 82 0.66 -29.77 34.37
CA ASP A 82 0.12 -29.51 35.71
C ASP A 82 -1.17 -28.67 35.62
N SER A 83 -2.16 -29.14 36.31
CA SER A 83 -3.49 -28.61 36.52
C SER A 83 -3.45 -27.55 37.63
N GLY A 84 -3.99 -26.36 37.37
CA GLY A 84 -4.21 -25.34 38.39
C GLY A 84 -5.49 -24.57 38.10
N GLU A 85 -6.51 -24.88 38.90
CA GLU A 85 -7.80 -24.18 38.96
C GLU A 85 -7.66 -22.72 39.45
N GLY A 86 -8.47 -21.83 38.85
CA GLY A 86 -9.14 -20.79 39.60
C GLY A 86 -8.54 -19.42 39.57
N SER A 87 -9.15 -18.52 38.84
CA SER A 87 -9.66 -17.26 39.40
C SER A 87 -10.37 -16.45 38.29
N ASP A 88 -11.69 -16.34 38.43
CA ASP A 88 -12.47 -15.29 37.78
C ASP A 88 -11.92 -13.92 38.24
N GLY A 89 -11.35 -13.20 37.30
CA GLY A 89 -10.97 -11.81 37.43
C GLY A 89 -11.38 -11.11 36.14
N ASP A 90 -12.56 -10.49 36.21
CA ASP A 90 -13.15 -9.62 35.18
C ASP A 90 -12.31 -8.34 35.10
N ASP A 91 -11.17 -8.40 34.42
CA ASP A 91 -10.43 -7.24 33.94
C ASP A 91 -10.86 -6.99 32.48
N ALA A 92 -11.90 -6.14 32.33
CA ALA A 92 -12.26 -5.55 31.06
C ALA A 92 -11.07 -4.76 30.54
N ALA A 93 -10.21 -5.40 29.75
CA ALA A 93 -9.17 -4.73 28.98
C ALA A 93 -9.86 -3.78 28.01
N GLU A 94 -9.64 -2.48 28.18
CA GLU A 94 -9.95 -1.47 27.16
C GLU A 94 -9.17 -1.80 25.90
N GLY A 95 -9.79 -2.49 24.95
CA GLY A 95 -9.18 -2.96 23.71
C GLY A 95 -10.23 -3.38 22.70
N PHE A 96 -9.79 -3.96 21.60
CA PHE A 96 -10.69 -4.53 20.60
C PHE A 96 -11.67 -5.54 21.22
N PRO A 97 -12.95 -5.56 20.78
CA PRO A 97 -13.96 -6.44 21.36
C PRO A 97 -13.58 -7.91 21.12
N GLY A 98 -13.12 -8.60 22.12
CA GLY A 98 -12.85 -10.03 22.22
C GLY A 98 -12.30 -10.75 20.99
N GLY A 99 -11.76 -11.94 21.17
CA GLY A 99 -11.31 -12.80 20.06
C GLY A 99 -12.46 -13.64 19.46
N PRO A 100 -12.12 -14.59 18.55
CA PRO A 100 -13.08 -15.54 18.03
C PRO A 100 -13.70 -16.39 19.15
N ARG A 101 -15.01 -16.62 19.08
CA ARG A 101 -15.71 -17.49 20.04
C ARG A 101 -15.28 -18.96 19.92
N ASP A 102 -14.90 -19.36 18.72
CA ASP A 102 -14.35 -20.67 18.40
C ASP A 102 -12.94 -20.50 17.81
N PRO A 103 -11.88 -20.75 18.56
CA PRO A 103 -10.51 -20.57 18.15
C PRO A 103 -9.97 -21.68 17.22
N SER A 104 -10.81 -22.62 16.80
CA SER A 104 -10.37 -23.77 15.99
C SER A 104 -9.80 -23.40 14.62
N VAL A 105 -10.14 -22.22 14.09
CA VAL A 105 -9.63 -21.70 12.82
C VAL A 105 -8.49 -20.70 13.04
N LEU A 106 -8.67 -19.71 13.91
CA LEU A 106 -7.67 -18.68 14.23
C LEU A 106 -6.85 -19.11 15.46
N THR A 107 -6.05 -20.14 15.29
CA THR A 107 -5.33 -20.79 16.39
C THR A 107 -4.21 -19.93 16.99
N SER A 108 -3.72 -18.92 16.25
CA SER A 108 -2.66 -18.00 16.68
C SER A 108 -3.17 -16.61 17.06
N PHE A 109 -4.48 -16.47 17.34
CA PHE A 109 -5.08 -15.15 17.60
C PHE A 109 -4.45 -14.42 18.79
N ALA A 110 -3.98 -15.13 19.81
CA ALA A 110 -3.27 -14.52 20.95
C ALA A 110 -2.00 -13.75 20.57
N GLU A 111 -1.35 -14.14 19.46
CA GLU A 111 -0.16 -13.46 18.92
C GLU A 111 -0.52 -12.44 17.82
N HIS A 112 -1.79 -12.36 17.48
CA HIS A 112 -2.28 -11.50 16.40
C HIS A 112 -2.38 -10.04 16.83
N VAL A 113 -2.10 -9.15 15.91
CA VAL A 113 -2.11 -7.69 16.11
C VAL A 113 -3.45 -7.15 16.60
N ALA A 114 -4.55 -7.79 16.23
CA ALA A 114 -5.89 -7.41 16.66
C ALA A 114 -6.21 -7.78 18.13
N HIS A 115 -5.35 -8.56 18.78
CA HIS A 115 -5.54 -8.93 20.21
C HIS A 115 -5.36 -7.74 21.15
N ALA A 116 -4.58 -6.69 20.75
CA ALA A 116 -4.34 -5.51 21.56
C ALA A 116 -4.30 -4.25 20.68
N GLU A 117 -4.76 -3.11 21.21
CA GLU A 117 -4.67 -1.84 20.52
C GLU A 117 -3.20 -1.45 20.29
N ARG A 118 -2.90 -0.93 19.09
CA ARG A 118 -1.54 -0.51 18.73
C ARG A 118 -1.56 0.64 17.72
N PRO A 119 -0.45 1.42 17.65
CA PRO A 119 -0.31 2.49 16.66
C PRO A 119 -0.26 1.92 15.24
N ASP A 120 -0.59 2.78 14.28
CA ASP A 120 -0.53 2.45 12.86
C ASP A 120 0.86 1.97 12.46
N LEU A 121 0.90 1.06 11.48
CA LEU A 121 2.14 0.49 10.96
C LEU A 121 3.00 1.56 10.27
N LYS A 122 4.31 1.48 10.47
CA LYS A 122 5.26 2.21 9.64
C LYS A 122 5.32 1.52 8.27
N LEU A 123 5.06 2.26 7.21
CA LEU A 123 5.16 1.75 5.84
C LEU A 123 6.53 2.05 5.27
N VAL A 124 7.12 1.07 4.60
CA VAL A 124 8.41 1.22 3.94
C VAL A 124 8.19 1.46 2.45
N SER A 125 8.48 2.68 1.99
CA SER A 125 8.28 3.09 0.60
C SER A 125 9.59 3.13 -0.19
N HIS A 126 9.57 2.53 -1.38
CA HIS A 126 10.68 2.55 -2.34
C HIS A 126 10.39 3.47 -3.55
N GLY A 127 9.23 4.14 -3.58
CA GLY A 127 8.77 4.92 -4.72
C GLY A 127 9.74 5.97 -5.22
N ARG A 128 10.38 6.73 -4.31
CA ARG A 128 11.40 7.72 -4.68
C ARG A 128 12.56 7.08 -5.48
N LYS A 129 13.03 5.90 -5.07
CA LYS A 129 14.15 5.22 -5.75
C LYS A 129 13.74 4.69 -7.12
N LEU A 130 12.51 4.18 -7.23
CA LEU A 130 11.94 3.78 -8.51
C LEU A 130 11.83 4.98 -9.47
N THR A 131 11.37 6.14 -8.99
CA THR A 131 11.31 7.36 -9.79
C THR A 131 12.70 7.84 -10.24
N LEU A 132 13.73 7.68 -9.38
CA LEU A 132 15.10 8.10 -9.69
C LEU A 132 15.76 7.28 -10.79
N ILE A 133 15.52 5.97 -10.88
CA ILE A 133 16.07 5.15 -11.97
C ILE A 133 15.32 5.42 -13.28
N GLY A 134 14.03 5.77 -13.21
CA GLY A 134 13.21 6.10 -14.36
C GLY A 134 12.97 4.95 -15.33
N ARG A 135 12.60 5.29 -16.56
CA ARG A 135 12.45 4.29 -17.63
C ARG A 135 13.81 3.80 -18.13
N PRO A 136 13.90 2.54 -18.57
CA PRO A 136 15.14 2.01 -19.13
C PRO A 136 15.50 2.78 -20.41
N VAL A 137 16.80 2.79 -20.76
CA VAL A 137 17.24 3.32 -22.06
C VAL A 137 16.69 2.47 -23.20
N PRO A 138 16.43 3.03 -24.39
CA PRO A 138 15.79 2.31 -25.50
C PRO A 138 16.50 0.99 -25.88
N GLU A 139 17.81 0.94 -25.73
CA GLU A 139 18.62 -0.21 -26.09
C GLU A 139 18.36 -1.46 -25.24
N ILE A 140 17.79 -1.30 -24.03
CA ILE A 140 17.46 -2.41 -23.15
C ILE A 140 15.95 -2.61 -22.96
N GLU A 141 15.09 -1.75 -23.50
CA GLU A 141 13.64 -1.89 -23.36
C GLU A 141 13.15 -3.26 -23.82
N GLY A 142 13.65 -3.77 -24.95
CA GLY A 142 13.32 -5.09 -25.45
C GLY A 142 13.78 -6.22 -24.51
N LEU A 143 14.94 -6.07 -23.85
CA LEU A 143 15.44 -7.05 -22.88
C LEU A 143 14.57 -7.06 -21.61
N VAL A 144 14.16 -5.88 -21.13
CA VAL A 144 13.26 -5.76 -19.97
C VAL A 144 11.88 -6.30 -20.31
N ALA A 145 11.33 -5.98 -21.49
CA ALA A 145 10.03 -6.47 -21.92
C ALA A 145 10.00 -8.00 -22.03
N ALA A 146 11.09 -8.62 -22.52
CA ALA A 146 11.22 -10.07 -22.66
C ALA A 146 11.12 -10.80 -21.31
N THR A 147 11.44 -10.16 -20.19
CA THR A 147 11.29 -10.76 -18.84
C THR A 147 9.84 -10.76 -18.32
N GLY A 148 8.91 -10.06 -18.97
CA GLY A 148 7.54 -9.89 -18.49
C GLY A 148 7.37 -8.86 -17.35
N LEU A 149 8.44 -8.14 -16.97
CA LEU A 149 8.44 -7.18 -15.86
C LEU A 149 8.21 -5.72 -16.31
N SER A 150 8.18 -5.45 -17.61
CA SER A 150 7.96 -4.08 -18.12
C SER A 150 6.67 -3.40 -17.61
N PRO A 151 5.55 -4.10 -17.34
CA PRO A 151 4.35 -3.47 -16.80
C PRO A 151 4.57 -2.76 -15.46
N LEU A 152 5.55 -3.20 -14.66
CA LEU A 152 5.89 -2.55 -13.38
C LEU A 152 6.40 -1.12 -13.54
N ILE A 153 6.94 -0.76 -14.72
CA ILE A 153 7.43 0.58 -15.04
C ILE A 153 6.26 1.56 -15.18
N ASP A 154 5.11 1.05 -15.65
CA ASP A 154 3.89 1.84 -15.88
C ASP A 154 2.96 1.87 -14.67
N CYS A 155 3.19 1.03 -13.67
CA CYS A 155 2.46 1.08 -12.43
C CYS A 155 2.76 2.39 -11.69
N SER A 156 1.72 3.10 -11.24
CA SER A 156 1.91 4.33 -10.49
C SER A 156 2.66 4.08 -9.18
N VAL A 157 3.51 5.03 -8.81
CA VAL A 157 4.15 5.05 -7.50
C VAL A 157 3.14 5.57 -6.50
N ILE A 158 2.46 4.66 -5.82
CA ILE A 158 1.48 4.99 -4.81
C ILE A 158 2.18 5.36 -3.51
N THR A 159 1.81 6.52 -2.94
CA THR A 159 2.19 6.85 -1.57
C THR A 159 1.34 6.01 -0.63
N GLY A 160 1.98 5.18 0.20
CA GLY A 160 1.27 4.32 1.16
C GLY A 160 0.51 5.14 2.20
N ASP A 161 -0.74 4.76 2.48
CA ASP A 161 -1.57 5.30 3.57
C ASP A 161 -1.45 4.40 4.81
N PRO A 162 -0.69 4.80 5.86
CA PRO A 162 -0.47 3.96 7.03
C PRO A 162 -1.76 3.60 7.75
N GLY A 163 -2.71 4.51 7.86
CA GLY A 163 -3.99 4.27 8.54
C GLY A 163 -4.84 3.25 7.79
N LEU A 164 -4.98 3.41 6.46
CA LEU A 164 -5.72 2.49 5.61
C LEU A 164 -5.10 1.08 5.65
N ILE A 165 -3.80 1.00 5.42
CA ILE A 165 -3.04 -0.26 5.39
C ILE A 165 -3.14 -0.97 6.75
N SER A 166 -2.97 -0.24 7.87
CA SER A 166 -3.07 -0.82 9.21
C SER A 166 -4.45 -1.41 9.48
N ALA A 167 -5.52 -0.70 9.10
CA ALA A 167 -6.89 -1.16 9.28
C ALA A 167 -7.20 -2.48 8.54
N PHE A 168 -6.53 -2.73 7.41
CA PHE A 168 -6.66 -4.00 6.70
C PHE A 168 -5.71 -5.08 7.26
N VAL A 169 -4.46 -4.75 7.61
CA VAL A 169 -3.52 -5.73 8.19
C VAL A 169 -4.05 -6.31 9.50
N GLU A 170 -4.74 -5.53 10.31
CA GLU A 170 -5.40 -5.99 11.55
C GLU A 170 -6.50 -7.04 11.30
N ARG A 171 -6.91 -7.24 10.06
CA ARG A 171 -7.91 -8.23 9.63
C ARG A 171 -7.33 -9.39 8.85
N TRP A 172 -6.02 -9.36 8.58
CA TRP A 172 -5.33 -10.45 7.90
C TRP A 172 -5.02 -11.59 8.86
N HIS A 173 -5.38 -12.79 8.49
CA HIS A 173 -5.09 -14.01 9.28
C HIS A 173 -4.28 -14.99 8.45
N SER A 174 -3.07 -15.30 8.91
CA SER A 174 -2.13 -16.20 8.23
C SER A 174 -2.64 -17.64 8.13
N GLU A 175 -3.46 -18.10 9.08
CA GLU A 175 -4.04 -19.44 9.08
C GLU A 175 -4.97 -19.67 7.88
N THR A 176 -5.68 -18.62 7.47
CA THR A 176 -6.62 -18.66 6.37
C THR A 176 -6.07 -18.02 5.10
N SER A 177 -5.01 -17.21 5.19
CA SER A 177 -4.47 -16.34 4.13
C SER A 177 -5.55 -15.41 3.56
N THR A 178 -6.40 -14.87 4.44
CA THR A 178 -7.54 -13.99 4.08
C THR A 178 -7.70 -12.85 5.07
N PHE A 179 -8.33 -11.77 4.59
CA PHE A 179 -8.84 -10.67 5.43
C PHE A 179 -10.23 -11.04 5.94
N HIS A 180 -10.42 -10.95 7.25
CA HIS A 180 -11.71 -11.17 7.90
C HIS A 180 -12.42 -9.83 8.10
N LEU A 181 -13.49 -9.62 7.34
CA LEU A 181 -14.29 -8.40 7.32
C LEU A 181 -15.74 -8.72 7.76
N PRO A 182 -16.56 -7.74 8.15
CA PRO A 182 -17.96 -7.99 8.53
C PRO A 182 -18.79 -8.73 7.46
N VAL A 183 -18.39 -8.59 6.21
CA VAL A 183 -19.01 -9.25 5.06
C VAL A 183 -18.49 -10.68 4.80
N GLY A 184 -17.53 -11.16 5.57
CA GLY A 184 -16.84 -12.45 5.41
C GLY A 184 -15.41 -12.31 4.89
N GLU A 185 -14.86 -13.39 4.35
CA GLU A 185 -13.46 -13.44 3.92
C GLU A 185 -13.26 -12.91 2.50
N LEU A 186 -12.17 -12.16 2.31
CA LEU A 186 -11.60 -11.76 1.01
C LEU A 186 -10.08 -11.89 1.06
N THR A 187 -9.45 -12.00 -0.12
CA THR A 187 -7.98 -12.04 -0.23
C THR A 187 -7.51 -11.42 -1.53
N ILE A 188 -6.20 -11.14 -1.63
CA ILE A 188 -5.56 -10.79 -2.89
C ILE A 188 -5.38 -12.08 -3.69
N THR A 189 -5.99 -12.22 -4.85
CA THR A 189 -5.92 -13.40 -5.70
C THR A 189 -4.89 -13.23 -6.82
N LEU A 190 -4.55 -14.32 -7.52
CA LEU A 190 -3.72 -14.22 -8.73
C LEU A 190 -4.42 -13.43 -9.85
N ASP A 191 -5.75 -13.42 -9.88
CA ASP A 191 -6.54 -12.59 -10.80
C ASP A 191 -6.36 -11.10 -10.51
N ASP A 192 -6.31 -10.73 -9.22
CA ASP A 192 -6.00 -9.37 -8.80
C ASP A 192 -4.60 -8.97 -9.26
N VAL A 193 -3.60 -9.82 -9.03
CA VAL A 193 -2.22 -9.54 -9.46
C VAL A 193 -2.13 -9.39 -10.98
N SER A 194 -2.79 -10.27 -11.74
CA SER A 194 -2.82 -10.21 -13.20
C SER A 194 -3.47 -8.92 -13.70
N SER A 195 -4.56 -8.47 -13.08
CA SER A 195 -5.32 -7.29 -13.50
C SER A 195 -4.67 -5.99 -13.02
N ILE A 196 -4.20 -5.94 -11.78
CA ILE A 196 -3.61 -4.74 -11.16
C ILE A 196 -2.23 -4.46 -11.74
N LEU A 197 -1.37 -5.48 -11.92
CA LEU A 197 0.04 -5.32 -12.28
C LEU A 197 0.37 -5.76 -13.71
N HIS A 198 -0.52 -6.43 -14.43
CA HIS A 198 -0.27 -7.05 -15.73
C HIS A 198 0.90 -8.05 -15.74
N LEU A 199 1.26 -8.60 -14.59
CA LEU A 199 2.30 -9.61 -14.50
C LEU A 199 1.81 -10.99 -14.99
N PRO A 200 2.69 -11.84 -15.56
CA PRO A 200 2.37 -13.21 -15.88
C PRO A 200 2.13 -14.02 -14.59
N ILE A 201 0.97 -14.67 -14.50
CA ILE A 201 0.59 -15.57 -13.41
C ILE A 201 0.76 -17.05 -13.80
N THR A 202 1.24 -17.33 -15.00
CA THR A 202 1.62 -18.66 -15.51
C THR A 202 3.13 -18.72 -15.69
N GLY A 203 3.69 -19.92 -15.69
CA GLY A 203 5.12 -20.14 -15.85
C GLY A 203 5.74 -20.89 -14.67
N ALA A 204 7.05 -21.04 -14.67
CA ALA A 204 7.77 -21.76 -13.63
C ALA A 204 7.88 -20.95 -12.33
N LEU A 205 7.90 -21.64 -11.20
CA LEU A 205 8.29 -21.07 -9.92
C LEU A 205 9.81 -21.02 -9.84
N HIS A 206 10.37 -19.87 -9.44
CA HIS A 206 11.83 -19.74 -9.34
C HIS A 206 12.36 -20.43 -8.08
N SER A 207 13.42 -21.22 -8.27
CA SER A 207 14.09 -21.95 -7.20
C SER A 207 15.45 -21.33 -6.92
N PHE A 208 15.66 -20.93 -5.67
CA PHE A 208 16.96 -20.48 -5.18
C PHE A 208 17.08 -20.82 -3.69
N HIS A 209 18.31 -20.82 -3.19
CA HIS A 209 18.61 -20.99 -1.77
C HIS A 209 19.14 -19.68 -1.17
N ALA A 210 19.19 -19.62 0.14
CA ALA A 210 19.80 -18.48 0.82
C ALA A 210 21.29 -18.39 0.43
N LEU A 211 21.71 -17.18 0.02
CA LEU A 211 23.07 -16.93 -0.40
C LEU A 211 23.96 -16.59 0.79
N SER A 212 25.14 -17.20 0.86
CA SER A 212 26.25 -16.69 1.64
C SER A 212 26.79 -15.39 1.03
N THR A 213 27.51 -14.61 1.82
CA THR A 213 28.13 -13.37 1.33
C THR A 213 29.12 -13.63 0.18
N GLU A 214 29.81 -14.77 0.18
CA GLU A 214 30.76 -15.12 -0.90
C GLU A 214 30.02 -15.49 -2.20
N GLU A 215 28.93 -16.24 -2.13
CA GLU A 215 28.09 -16.53 -3.28
C GLU A 215 27.48 -15.26 -3.86
N ALA A 216 27.03 -14.33 -3.00
CA ALA A 216 26.55 -13.03 -3.44
C ALA A 216 27.65 -12.24 -4.19
N ARG A 217 28.88 -12.20 -3.68
CA ARG A 217 30.02 -11.56 -4.37
C ARG A 217 30.31 -12.20 -5.72
N PHE A 218 30.23 -13.53 -5.79
CA PHE A 218 30.40 -14.25 -7.05
C PHE A 218 29.32 -13.84 -8.07
N LEU A 219 28.05 -13.82 -7.67
CA LEU A 219 26.95 -13.38 -8.56
C LEU A 219 27.14 -11.92 -9.04
N LEU A 220 27.57 -11.03 -8.16
CA LEU A 220 27.82 -9.63 -8.52
C LEU A 220 28.94 -9.51 -9.56
N THR A 221 30.04 -10.24 -9.39
CA THR A 221 31.17 -10.23 -10.34
C THR A 221 30.79 -10.89 -11.65
N GLU A 222 30.04 -11.99 -11.63
CA GLU A 222 29.61 -12.72 -12.82
C GLU A 222 28.56 -11.96 -13.64
N LEU A 223 27.51 -11.46 -12.97
CA LEU A 223 26.33 -10.96 -13.66
C LEU A 223 26.30 -9.45 -13.85
N LEU A 224 26.94 -8.67 -12.96
CA LEU A 224 27.05 -7.21 -13.05
C LEU A 224 28.44 -6.75 -13.52
N GLU A 225 29.37 -7.70 -13.71
CA GLU A 225 30.76 -7.45 -14.17
C GLU A 225 31.50 -6.41 -13.31
N VAL A 226 31.20 -6.36 -12.02
CA VAL A 226 31.92 -5.52 -11.07
C VAL A 226 33.22 -6.21 -10.62
N SER A 227 34.22 -5.45 -10.18
CA SER A 227 35.43 -6.05 -9.64
C SER A 227 35.17 -6.79 -8.33
N ALA A 228 36.00 -7.77 -8.01
CA ALA A 228 35.90 -8.49 -6.73
C ALA A 228 36.11 -7.55 -5.52
N GLU A 229 36.83 -6.46 -5.71
CA GLU A 229 37.07 -5.44 -4.69
C GLU A 229 35.81 -4.60 -4.45
N GLU A 230 35.12 -4.15 -5.52
CA GLU A 230 33.86 -3.44 -5.44
C GLU A 230 32.78 -4.31 -4.80
N ALA A 231 32.63 -5.58 -5.23
CA ALA A 231 31.67 -6.51 -4.65
C ALA A 231 31.93 -6.74 -3.15
N ARG A 232 33.22 -6.84 -2.76
CA ARG A 232 33.61 -7.01 -1.35
C ARG A 232 33.32 -5.75 -0.54
N ALA A 233 33.62 -4.57 -1.07
CA ALA A 233 33.37 -3.30 -0.42
C ALA A 233 31.87 -3.10 -0.18
N GLU A 234 31.03 -3.31 -1.19
CA GLU A 234 29.59 -3.13 -1.09
C GLU A 234 28.95 -4.12 -0.11
N THR A 235 29.28 -5.42 -0.21
CA THR A 235 28.75 -6.44 0.73
C THR A 235 29.25 -6.27 2.17
N ALA A 236 30.42 -5.67 2.37
CA ALA A 236 30.91 -5.31 3.70
C ALA A 236 30.11 -4.16 4.31
N LEU A 237 29.72 -3.16 3.52
CA LEU A 237 28.87 -2.04 3.97
C LEU A 237 27.48 -2.53 4.39
N THR A 238 26.90 -3.47 3.64
CA THR A 238 25.56 -4.01 3.89
C THR A 238 25.54 -5.18 4.88
N ARG A 239 26.71 -5.64 5.31
CA ARG A 239 26.92 -6.76 6.25
C ARG A 239 26.25 -8.07 5.84
N GLY A 240 26.21 -8.39 4.54
CA GLY A 240 25.58 -9.63 4.07
C GLY A 240 25.44 -9.71 2.55
N ALA A 241 24.51 -10.54 2.10
CA ALA A 241 24.19 -10.75 0.70
C ALA A 241 23.25 -9.67 0.12
N TYR A 242 23.43 -8.45 0.52
CA TYR A 242 22.64 -7.27 0.10
C TYR A 242 23.52 -6.26 -0.60
N VAL A 243 22.91 -5.42 -1.43
CA VAL A 243 23.54 -4.27 -2.08
C VAL A 243 22.61 -3.06 -2.02
N ARG A 244 23.17 -1.86 -2.00
CA ARG A 244 22.39 -0.62 -1.98
C ARG A 244 21.74 -0.38 -3.33
N LEU A 245 20.47 -0.03 -3.33
CA LEU A 245 19.72 0.34 -4.56
C LEU A 245 20.40 1.49 -5.30
N GLY A 246 20.95 2.48 -4.60
CA GLY A 246 21.74 3.55 -5.22
C GLY A 246 22.98 3.04 -5.95
N TRP A 247 23.73 2.11 -5.34
CA TRP A 247 24.89 1.49 -5.98
C TRP A 247 24.49 0.67 -7.23
N VAL A 248 23.38 -0.07 -7.17
CA VAL A 248 22.86 -0.82 -8.34
C VAL A 248 22.50 0.14 -9.48
N ARG A 249 21.89 1.31 -9.17
CA ARG A 249 21.61 2.34 -10.16
C ARG A 249 22.91 2.88 -10.78
N ASP A 250 23.91 3.18 -9.97
CA ASP A 250 25.22 3.68 -10.47
C ASP A 250 25.89 2.64 -11.39
N ILE A 251 25.77 1.34 -11.09
CA ILE A 251 26.21 0.26 -11.99
C ILE A 251 25.41 0.29 -13.31
N TYR A 252 24.09 0.40 -13.25
CA TYR A 252 23.24 0.54 -14.44
C TYR A 252 23.71 1.67 -15.35
N GLU A 253 23.89 2.88 -14.80
CA GLU A 253 24.34 4.06 -15.54
C GLU A 253 25.73 3.84 -16.17
N THR A 254 26.67 3.30 -15.42
CA THR A 254 28.02 3.00 -15.89
C THR A 254 28.01 1.97 -17.03
N ARG A 255 27.17 0.91 -16.92
CA ARG A 255 27.06 -0.12 -17.94
C ARG A 255 26.38 0.40 -19.21
N CYS A 256 25.41 1.31 -19.10
CA CYS A 256 24.83 2.01 -20.24
C CYS A 256 25.89 2.83 -20.99
N GLN A 257 26.71 3.61 -20.27
CA GLN A 257 27.82 4.38 -20.86
C GLN A 257 28.84 3.48 -21.58
N ALA A 258 29.12 2.31 -21.01
CA ALA A 258 30.00 1.31 -21.58
C ALA A 258 29.33 0.44 -22.67
N ARG A 259 28.04 0.67 -22.98
CA ARG A 259 27.23 -0.12 -23.93
C ARG A 259 27.18 -1.62 -23.61
N ARG A 260 27.24 -1.95 -22.32
CA ARG A 260 27.13 -3.34 -21.83
C ARG A 260 25.65 -3.67 -21.54
N TRP A 261 24.85 -3.75 -22.61
CA TRP A 261 23.37 -3.76 -22.54
C TRP A 261 22.77 -4.88 -21.71
N ILE A 262 23.31 -6.10 -21.80
CA ILE A 262 22.82 -7.24 -21.00
C ILE A 262 23.05 -6.98 -19.49
N VAL A 263 24.23 -6.48 -19.15
CA VAL A 263 24.59 -6.18 -17.75
C VAL A 263 23.79 -4.99 -17.23
N ALA A 264 23.61 -3.95 -18.07
CA ALA A 264 22.75 -2.82 -17.77
C ALA A 264 21.31 -3.26 -17.50
N ALA A 265 20.75 -4.16 -18.34
CA ALA A 265 19.42 -4.71 -18.15
C ALA A 265 19.29 -5.50 -16.83
N ARG A 266 20.29 -6.29 -16.46
CA ARG A 266 20.33 -7.01 -15.17
C ARG A 266 20.34 -6.07 -13.97
N ALA A 267 21.18 -5.03 -14.02
CA ALA A 267 21.22 -4.01 -12.96
C ALA A 267 19.90 -3.25 -12.85
N TYR A 268 19.33 -2.84 -13.99
CA TYR A 268 18.02 -2.20 -14.03
C TYR A 268 16.91 -3.08 -13.41
N LEU A 269 16.84 -4.34 -13.83
CA LEU A 269 15.84 -5.31 -13.34
C LEU A 269 16.00 -5.60 -11.85
N LEU A 270 17.24 -5.76 -11.36
CA LEU A 270 17.49 -5.93 -9.92
C LEU A 270 16.98 -4.72 -9.12
N HIS A 271 17.25 -3.50 -9.61
CA HIS A 271 16.76 -2.28 -8.98
C HIS A 271 15.22 -2.21 -9.03
N LEU A 272 14.61 -2.51 -10.19
CA LEU A 272 13.17 -2.49 -10.39
C LEU A 272 12.46 -3.44 -9.41
N VAL A 273 12.86 -4.72 -9.38
CA VAL A 273 12.21 -5.70 -8.49
C VAL A 273 12.51 -5.43 -7.01
N GLY A 274 13.68 -4.87 -6.69
CA GLY A 274 14.04 -4.45 -5.33
C GLY A 274 13.23 -3.27 -4.82
N CYS A 275 12.69 -2.43 -5.73
CA CYS A 275 11.79 -1.33 -5.38
C CYS A 275 10.30 -1.68 -5.48
N THR A 276 9.95 -2.84 -6.06
CA THR A 276 8.58 -3.29 -6.30
C THR A 276 8.32 -4.64 -5.65
N LEU A 277 8.41 -5.74 -6.39
CA LEU A 277 8.01 -7.08 -5.93
C LEU A 277 8.69 -7.51 -4.64
N PHE A 278 9.99 -7.25 -4.50
CA PHE A 278 10.81 -7.67 -3.35
C PHE A 278 11.25 -6.50 -2.47
N ALA A 279 10.42 -5.45 -2.44
CA ALA A 279 10.62 -4.32 -1.54
C ALA A 279 10.62 -4.79 -0.08
N ASN A 280 11.70 -4.53 0.63
CA ASN A 280 11.93 -5.02 1.99
C ASN A 280 11.88 -3.88 3.03
N LYS A 281 11.99 -4.22 4.30
CA LYS A 281 11.92 -3.25 5.42
C LYS A 281 13.06 -2.24 5.46
N SER A 282 14.17 -2.47 4.73
CA SER A 282 15.31 -1.56 4.77
C SER A 282 15.13 -0.30 3.92
N ALA A 283 14.21 -0.30 2.96
CA ALA A 283 14.01 0.76 1.98
C ALA A 283 15.26 1.14 1.15
N THR A 284 16.44 0.64 1.48
CA THR A 284 17.74 1.06 0.94
C THR A 284 18.45 -0.05 0.19
N TYR A 285 18.23 -1.30 0.61
CA TYR A 285 18.97 -2.46 0.13
C TYR A 285 18.07 -3.40 -0.67
N VAL A 286 18.68 -4.13 -1.62
CA VAL A 286 18.08 -5.28 -2.31
C VAL A 286 18.93 -6.51 -2.08
N HIS A 287 18.30 -7.67 -1.89
CA HIS A 287 19.02 -8.93 -1.74
C HIS A 287 19.57 -9.39 -3.09
N VAL A 288 20.85 -9.77 -3.13
CA VAL A 288 21.54 -10.19 -4.36
C VAL A 288 20.92 -11.45 -4.98
N VAL A 289 20.25 -12.28 -4.18
CA VAL A 289 19.60 -13.51 -4.65
C VAL A 289 18.62 -13.27 -5.81
N HIS A 290 17.97 -12.12 -5.85
CA HIS A 290 17.04 -11.78 -6.93
C HIS A 290 17.73 -11.59 -8.29
N LEU A 291 19.05 -11.37 -8.29
CA LEU A 291 19.85 -11.27 -9.52
C LEU A 291 19.94 -12.62 -10.24
N ASP A 292 19.82 -13.74 -9.52
CA ASP A 292 19.88 -15.08 -10.11
C ASP A 292 18.75 -15.32 -11.12
N ALA A 293 17.55 -14.77 -10.88
CA ALA A 293 16.45 -14.84 -11.82
C ALA A 293 16.74 -14.14 -13.17
N PHE A 294 17.76 -13.29 -13.22
CA PHE A 294 18.20 -12.55 -14.41
C PHE A 294 19.51 -13.08 -15.02
N ARG A 295 19.97 -14.26 -14.60
CA ARG A 295 21.16 -14.91 -15.15
C ARG A 295 21.01 -15.10 -16.66
N ASP A 296 19.86 -15.59 -17.10
CA ASP A 296 19.47 -15.67 -18.51
C ASP A 296 18.17 -14.84 -18.71
N LEU A 297 18.30 -13.66 -19.31
CA LEU A 297 17.16 -12.76 -19.55
C LEU A 297 16.10 -13.36 -20.47
N ALA A 298 16.49 -14.28 -21.39
CA ALA A 298 15.53 -14.97 -22.24
C ALA A 298 14.69 -15.98 -21.44
N HIS A 299 15.28 -16.61 -20.43
CA HIS A 299 14.58 -17.54 -19.53
C HIS A 299 13.72 -16.81 -18.49
N SER A 300 14.10 -15.60 -18.10
CA SER A 300 13.38 -14.81 -17.07
C SER A 300 11.91 -14.59 -17.41
N GLY A 301 11.56 -14.52 -18.70
CA GLY A 301 10.18 -14.40 -19.16
C GLY A 301 9.32 -15.65 -18.95
N GLY A 302 9.93 -16.79 -18.64
CA GLY A 302 9.25 -18.04 -18.33
C GLY A 302 8.82 -18.18 -16.87
N TYR A 303 9.15 -17.22 -16.00
CA TYR A 303 8.74 -17.26 -14.59
C TYR A 303 7.35 -16.67 -14.36
N ALA A 304 6.62 -17.24 -13.39
CA ALA A 304 5.34 -16.72 -12.91
C ALA A 304 5.56 -15.52 -11.96
N TRP A 305 5.94 -14.37 -12.51
CA TRP A 305 6.24 -13.16 -11.71
C TRP A 305 5.08 -12.67 -10.86
N GLY A 306 3.83 -12.91 -11.31
CA GLY A 306 2.66 -12.62 -10.50
C GLY A 306 2.56 -13.49 -9.25
N VAL A 307 3.03 -14.75 -9.32
CA VAL A 307 3.17 -15.61 -8.14
C VAL A 307 4.23 -15.06 -7.19
N ALA A 308 5.38 -14.61 -7.72
CA ALA A 308 6.40 -13.96 -6.90
C ALA A 308 5.85 -12.76 -6.12
N ALA A 309 5.06 -11.89 -6.79
CA ALA A 309 4.41 -10.74 -6.18
C ALA A 309 3.46 -11.16 -5.04
N LEU A 310 2.63 -12.18 -5.28
CA LEU A 310 1.65 -12.65 -4.30
C LEU A 310 2.32 -13.33 -3.11
N VAL A 311 3.29 -14.21 -3.36
CA VAL A 311 4.03 -14.92 -2.30
C VAL A 311 4.72 -13.93 -1.38
N HIS A 312 5.41 -12.95 -1.95
CA HIS A 312 6.11 -11.94 -1.14
C HIS A 312 5.12 -11.04 -0.38
N MET A 313 3.99 -10.68 -0.98
CA MET A 313 2.98 -9.87 -0.30
C MET A 313 2.33 -10.62 0.87
N TYR A 314 2.00 -11.90 0.69
CA TYR A 314 1.45 -12.74 1.75
C TYR A 314 2.46 -12.93 2.90
N ASP A 315 3.74 -13.22 2.59
CA ASP A 315 4.80 -13.30 3.58
C ASP A 315 4.92 -12.02 4.42
N GLN A 316 4.83 -10.85 3.78
CA GLN A 316 4.87 -9.56 4.47
C GLN A 316 3.59 -9.30 5.30
N LEU A 317 2.41 -9.75 4.86
CA LEU A 317 1.17 -9.67 5.62
C LEU A 317 1.20 -10.63 6.82
N ASP A 318 1.69 -11.86 6.65
CA ASP A 318 1.85 -12.87 7.72
C ASP A 318 2.81 -12.38 8.82
N GLU A 319 3.83 -11.61 8.43
CA GLU A 319 4.74 -10.98 9.39
C GLU A 319 4.10 -9.77 10.06
N ALA A 320 3.39 -8.93 9.30
CA ALA A 320 2.80 -7.69 9.80
C ALA A 320 1.60 -7.89 10.74
N CYS A 321 0.86 -9.00 10.58
CA CYS A 321 -0.27 -9.31 11.48
C CYS A 321 0.15 -9.79 12.87
N ARG A 322 1.46 -9.97 13.13
CA ARG A 322 1.96 -10.39 14.44
C ARG A 322 2.18 -9.20 15.37
N THR A 323 1.94 -9.39 16.67
CA THR A 323 2.12 -8.34 17.71
C THR A 323 3.53 -7.78 17.79
N THR A 324 4.54 -8.54 17.41
CA THR A 324 5.95 -8.14 17.45
C THR A 324 6.36 -7.19 16.32
N THR A 325 5.60 -7.14 15.23
CA THR A 325 5.95 -6.39 14.03
C THR A 325 5.28 -5.02 14.03
N ARG A 326 6.05 -3.97 13.68
CA ARG A 326 5.58 -2.57 13.61
C ARG A 326 5.75 -1.94 12.23
N GLN A 327 6.22 -2.70 11.27
CA GLN A 327 6.51 -2.22 9.92
C GLN A 327 5.95 -3.19 8.88
N LEU A 328 5.43 -2.64 7.79
CA LEU A 328 5.06 -3.39 6.60
C LEU A 328 5.95 -2.94 5.44
N ALA A 329 6.49 -3.91 4.73
CA ALA A 329 7.15 -3.75 3.44
C ALA A 329 6.38 -4.52 2.35
N GLY A 330 7.03 -4.87 1.26
CA GLY A 330 6.41 -5.50 0.11
C GLY A 330 5.89 -4.47 -0.90
N TYR A 331 5.22 -4.95 -1.94
CA TYR A 331 4.74 -4.07 -2.99
C TYR A 331 3.43 -3.39 -2.59
N LEU A 332 3.53 -2.32 -1.80
CA LEU A 332 2.37 -1.57 -1.26
C LEU A 332 1.42 -1.08 -2.36
N THR A 333 1.92 -0.83 -3.57
CA THR A 333 1.08 -0.48 -4.73
C THR A 333 0.06 -1.59 -5.02
N LEU A 334 0.48 -2.87 -5.02
CA LEU A 334 -0.44 -4.00 -5.20
C LEU A 334 -1.52 -4.00 -4.13
N PHE A 335 -1.12 -3.93 -2.86
CA PHE A 335 -2.05 -4.03 -1.74
C PHE A 335 -3.04 -2.85 -1.69
N GLN A 336 -2.55 -1.63 -1.83
CA GLN A 336 -3.40 -0.45 -1.76
C GLN A 336 -4.33 -0.33 -2.97
N CYS A 337 -3.87 -0.70 -4.19
CA CYS A 337 -4.74 -0.76 -5.37
C CYS A 337 -5.81 -1.84 -5.22
N TRP A 338 -5.47 -3.01 -4.64
CA TRP A 338 -6.45 -4.04 -4.32
C TRP A 338 -7.56 -3.50 -3.39
N ILE A 339 -7.19 -2.73 -2.36
CA ILE A 339 -8.18 -2.08 -1.50
C ILE A 339 -9.06 -1.11 -2.32
N TYR A 340 -8.49 -0.31 -3.20
CA TYR A 340 -9.23 0.65 -4.01
C TYR A 340 -10.20 -0.01 -4.99
N GLU A 341 -9.79 -1.14 -5.59
CA GLU A 341 -10.62 -1.88 -6.53
C GLU A 341 -11.78 -2.60 -5.82
N HIS A 342 -11.54 -3.20 -4.66
CA HIS A 342 -12.56 -3.98 -3.95
C HIS A 342 -13.39 -3.17 -2.95
N PHE A 343 -12.87 -2.08 -2.38
CA PHE A 343 -13.51 -1.31 -1.30
C PHE A 343 -13.57 0.18 -1.60
N PRO A 344 -14.26 0.60 -2.66
CA PRO A 344 -14.27 2.00 -3.09
C PRO A 344 -14.89 2.96 -2.06
N SER A 345 -15.71 2.46 -1.13
CA SER A 345 -16.33 3.25 -0.05
C SER A 345 -15.40 3.53 1.14
N VAL A 346 -14.33 2.74 1.32
CA VAL A 346 -13.44 2.88 2.48
C VAL A 346 -12.52 4.10 2.36
N HIS A 347 -12.07 4.42 1.14
CA HIS A 347 -11.17 5.53 0.84
C HIS A 347 -11.68 6.37 -0.32
N GLN A 348 -11.44 7.69 -0.27
CA GLN A 348 -11.69 8.55 -1.44
C GLN A 348 -10.57 8.33 -2.46
N CYS A 349 -10.83 7.45 -3.42
CA CYS A 349 -9.87 7.15 -4.48
C CYS A 349 -9.91 8.24 -5.56
N VAL A 350 -8.74 8.68 -6.00
CA VAL A 350 -8.59 9.61 -7.13
C VAL A 350 -8.05 8.83 -8.32
N THR A 351 -8.75 8.93 -9.45
CA THR A 351 -8.34 8.30 -10.71
C THR A 351 -7.53 9.26 -11.57
N ASP A 352 -6.61 8.71 -12.36
CA ASP A 352 -5.89 9.45 -13.39
C ASP A 352 -6.78 9.58 -14.63
N ASP A 353 -7.13 10.81 -15.01
CA ASP A 353 -7.96 11.09 -16.19
C ASP A 353 -7.28 10.66 -17.51
N THR A 354 -5.97 10.42 -17.49
CA THR A 354 -5.19 9.95 -18.65
C THR A 354 -5.08 8.44 -18.73
N TYR A 355 -5.58 7.71 -17.72
CA TYR A 355 -5.55 6.25 -17.67
C TYR A 355 -6.19 5.62 -18.90
N GLN A 356 -5.53 4.61 -19.44
CA GLN A 356 -6.04 3.80 -20.54
C GLN A 356 -6.32 2.39 -20.04
N GLU A 357 -7.49 1.84 -20.36
CA GLU A 357 -7.89 0.49 -19.89
C GLU A 357 -6.92 -0.62 -20.37
N THR A 358 -6.09 -0.34 -21.38
CA THR A 358 -5.01 -1.25 -21.83
C THR A 358 -3.80 -1.31 -20.91
N SER A 359 -3.71 -0.39 -19.94
CA SER A 359 -2.62 -0.30 -18.96
C SER A 359 -2.93 -1.09 -17.70
N PRO A 360 -1.91 -1.43 -16.87
CA PRO A 360 -2.14 -2.03 -15.56
C PRO A 360 -3.11 -1.21 -14.71
N ARG A 361 -4.05 -1.85 -14.04
CA ARG A 361 -5.03 -1.16 -13.18
C ARG A 361 -4.37 -0.32 -12.08
N ALA A 362 -3.16 -0.69 -11.64
CA ALA A 362 -2.40 0.12 -10.70
C ALA A 362 -2.13 1.54 -11.21
N SER A 363 -1.97 1.74 -12.52
CA SER A 363 -1.73 3.08 -13.10
C SER A 363 -2.98 3.96 -13.15
N ARG A 364 -4.16 3.42 -12.86
CA ARG A 364 -5.42 4.17 -12.76
C ARG A 364 -5.47 5.10 -11.56
N TRP A 365 -4.74 4.79 -10.48
CA TRP A 365 -4.91 5.43 -9.19
C TRP A 365 -3.85 6.49 -8.93
N LEU A 366 -4.30 7.68 -8.53
CA LEU A 366 -3.44 8.76 -8.07
C LEU A 366 -3.50 8.86 -6.55
N THR A 367 -2.34 8.97 -5.93
CA THR A 367 -2.24 9.27 -4.50
C THR A 367 -1.25 10.41 -4.27
N SER A 368 -1.61 11.34 -3.41
CA SER A 368 -0.71 12.39 -2.97
C SER A 368 -0.69 12.45 -1.45
N LYS A 369 0.43 12.89 -0.88
CA LYS A 369 0.54 13.16 0.56
C LYS A 369 -0.54 14.13 1.05
N ALA A 370 -1.05 15.00 0.19
CA ALA A 370 -2.11 15.94 0.54
C ALA A 370 -3.45 15.25 0.84
N HIS A 371 -3.78 14.17 0.13
CA HIS A 371 -5.01 13.40 0.33
C HIS A 371 -4.98 12.52 1.58
N MET A 372 -3.77 12.19 2.10
CA MET A 372 -3.57 11.26 3.21
C MET A 372 -3.12 11.93 4.50
N LYS A 373 -2.96 13.26 4.50
CA LYS A 373 -2.44 14.00 5.64
C LYS A 373 -3.44 14.01 6.79
N GLY A 374 -3.08 13.39 7.90
CA GLY A 374 -3.83 13.42 9.16
C GLY A 374 -4.91 12.34 9.31
N ILE A 375 -5.05 11.41 8.36
CA ILE A 375 -5.95 10.26 8.52
C ILE A 375 -5.18 9.15 9.27
N THR A 376 -5.65 8.83 10.47
CA THR A 376 -5.16 7.71 11.30
C THR A 376 -5.95 6.44 10.99
N GLY A 377 -5.53 5.30 11.57
CA GLY A 377 -6.23 4.02 11.38
C GLY A 377 -7.66 3.99 11.92
N ALA A 378 -7.97 4.75 12.99
CA ALA A 378 -9.28 4.69 13.64
C ALA A 378 -10.48 4.98 12.72
N PRO A 379 -10.49 6.05 11.88
CA PRO A 379 -11.56 6.25 10.91
C PRO A 379 -11.68 5.13 9.87
N TYR A 380 -10.56 4.53 9.46
CA TYR A 380 -10.59 3.41 8.53
C TYR A 380 -11.10 2.13 9.19
N ARG A 381 -10.73 1.87 10.45
CA ARG A 381 -11.29 0.74 11.23
C ARG A 381 -12.82 0.84 11.30
N ALA A 382 -13.34 2.02 11.64
CA ALA A 382 -14.79 2.26 11.69
C ALA A 382 -15.48 2.07 10.33
N ARG A 383 -14.86 2.51 9.22
CA ARG A 383 -15.40 2.28 7.87
C ARG A 383 -15.37 0.79 7.50
N CYS A 384 -14.30 0.09 7.83
CA CYS A 384 -14.21 -1.36 7.60
C CYS A 384 -15.23 -2.13 8.44
N ASP A 385 -15.48 -1.71 9.69
CA ASP A 385 -16.50 -2.33 10.57
C ASP A 385 -17.93 -2.08 10.06
N GLY A 386 -18.16 -0.97 9.36
CA GLY A 386 -19.44 -0.64 8.75
C GLY A 386 -19.68 -1.22 7.35
N LEU A 387 -18.76 -2.02 6.81
CA LEU A 387 -18.90 -2.59 5.46
C LEU A 387 -20.11 -3.51 5.35
N THR A 388 -20.89 -3.30 4.29
CA THR A 388 -21.97 -4.17 3.85
C THR A 388 -21.60 -4.92 2.57
N VAL A 389 -22.34 -5.96 2.22
CA VAL A 389 -22.09 -6.77 1.00
C VAL A 389 -22.11 -5.90 -0.27
N THR A 390 -22.91 -4.83 -0.28
CA THR A 390 -23.03 -3.89 -1.41
C THR A 390 -21.90 -2.87 -1.51
N ASP A 391 -21.12 -2.69 -0.43
CA ASP A 391 -19.95 -1.80 -0.43
C ASP A 391 -18.72 -2.46 -1.05
N VAL A 392 -18.77 -3.77 -1.30
CA VAL A 392 -17.67 -4.55 -1.86
C VAL A 392 -17.88 -4.77 -3.35
N SER A 393 -16.89 -4.38 -4.15
CA SER A 393 -16.80 -4.75 -5.56
C SER A 393 -16.20 -6.17 -5.65
N TRP A 394 -17.09 -7.18 -5.76
CA TRP A 394 -16.70 -8.60 -5.75
C TRP A 394 -15.96 -9.03 -7.02
N LEU A 395 -16.31 -8.41 -8.17
CA LEU A 395 -15.74 -8.70 -9.49
C LEU A 395 -15.28 -7.40 -10.16
N PRO A 396 -14.25 -6.71 -9.62
CA PRO A 396 -13.90 -5.34 -10.03
C PRO A 396 -13.35 -5.24 -11.46
N TYR A 397 -12.93 -6.35 -12.06
CA TYR A 397 -12.22 -6.35 -13.35
C TYR A 397 -13.12 -6.69 -14.54
N THR A 398 -14.44 -6.61 -14.41
CA THR A 398 -15.39 -6.98 -15.47
C THR A 398 -15.14 -6.18 -16.77
N GLU A 399 -14.91 -4.87 -16.66
CA GLU A 399 -14.60 -4.00 -17.81
C GLU A 399 -13.18 -4.23 -18.36
N HIS A 400 -12.26 -4.69 -17.50
CA HIS A 400 -10.87 -4.95 -17.86
C HIS A 400 -10.66 -6.32 -18.55
N ARG A 401 -11.69 -7.19 -18.59
CA ARG A 401 -11.57 -8.55 -19.15
C ARG A 401 -11.25 -8.58 -20.64
N GLY A 402 -11.54 -7.51 -21.39
CA GLY A 402 -11.11 -7.36 -22.77
C GLY A 402 -9.61 -7.26 -22.97
N VAL A 403 -8.88 -6.80 -21.93
CA VAL A 403 -7.43 -6.62 -21.91
C VAL A 403 -6.74 -7.77 -21.17
N ARG A 404 -7.27 -8.13 -20.00
CA ARG A 404 -6.83 -9.25 -19.18
C ARG A 404 -7.99 -10.21 -18.95
N ALA A 405 -8.06 -11.24 -19.79
CA ALA A 405 -9.02 -12.32 -19.60
C ALA A 405 -8.75 -13.05 -18.29
N PHE A 406 -9.81 -13.52 -17.64
CA PHE A 406 -9.66 -14.41 -16.49
C PHE A 406 -8.91 -15.69 -16.91
N GLN A 407 -7.92 -16.07 -16.10
CA GLN A 407 -7.15 -17.29 -16.29
C GLN A 407 -7.52 -18.28 -15.19
N GLU A 408 -7.90 -19.51 -15.55
CA GLU A 408 -8.35 -20.54 -14.60
C GLU A 408 -7.35 -20.81 -13.48
N ILE A 409 -6.05 -20.68 -13.76
CA ILE A 409 -4.98 -20.82 -12.77
C ILE A 409 -5.15 -19.84 -11.58
N SER A 410 -5.90 -18.76 -11.74
CA SER A 410 -6.23 -17.84 -10.64
C SER A 410 -7.03 -18.51 -9.51
N SER A 411 -7.70 -19.62 -9.80
CA SER A 411 -8.42 -20.44 -8.83
C SER A 411 -7.62 -21.63 -8.31
N PHE A 412 -6.30 -21.66 -8.50
CA PHE A 412 -5.42 -22.70 -7.98
C PHE A 412 -5.51 -22.78 -6.46
N GLN A 413 -5.68 -24.00 -5.95
CA GLN A 413 -5.80 -24.31 -4.53
C GLN A 413 -4.57 -25.11 -4.08
N GLY A 414 -3.75 -24.53 -3.20
CA GLY A 414 -2.55 -25.20 -2.76
C GLY A 414 -1.51 -24.28 -2.14
N GLN A 415 -0.25 -24.67 -2.27
CA GLN A 415 0.88 -23.86 -1.86
C GLN A 415 1.56 -23.24 -3.09
N LEU A 416 1.93 -21.98 -2.96
CA LEU A 416 2.77 -21.25 -3.91
C LEU A 416 4.12 -20.98 -3.26
N ARG A 417 5.17 -20.87 -4.06
CA ARG A 417 6.50 -20.54 -3.56
C ARG A 417 7.26 -19.60 -4.48
N TRP A 418 8.23 -18.91 -3.90
CA TRP A 418 9.28 -18.19 -4.60
C TRP A 418 10.58 -18.38 -3.82
N GLY A 419 11.50 -19.19 -4.36
CA GLY A 419 12.64 -19.69 -3.61
C GLY A 419 12.19 -20.46 -2.35
N PRO A 420 12.72 -20.10 -1.17
CA PRO A 420 12.37 -20.76 0.09
C PRO A 420 11.04 -20.27 0.70
N MET A 421 10.50 -19.13 0.25
CA MET A 421 9.22 -18.60 0.76
C MET A 421 8.06 -19.45 0.23
N ILE A 422 7.17 -19.88 1.10
CA ILE A 422 6.02 -20.73 0.78
C ILE A 422 4.79 -20.12 1.47
N VAL A 423 3.72 -19.91 0.71
CA VAL A 423 2.43 -19.44 1.20
C VAL A 423 1.31 -20.36 0.74
N ALA A 424 0.21 -20.40 1.48
CA ALA A 424 -0.99 -21.14 1.09
C ALA A 424 -1.98 -20.18 0.38
N VAL A 425 -2.51 -20.60 -0.76
CA VAL A 425 -3.64 -19.94 -1.41
C VAL A 425 -4.89 -20.80 -1.27
N ARG A 426 -5.99 -20.18 -0.84
CA ARG A 426 -7.22 -20.84 -0.41
C ARG A 426 -8.45 -20.24 -1.09
N PRO A 427 -8.57 -20.42 -2.42
CA PRO A 427 -9.69 -19.84 -3.18
C PRO A 427 -11.06 -20.35 -2.69
N GLU A 428 -11.12 -21.52 -2.04
CA GLU A 428 -12.33 -22.09 -1.45
C GLU A 428 -12.92 -21.22 -0.33
N ARG A 429 -12.12 -20.32 0.26
CA ARG A 429 -12.57 -19.38 1.30
C ARG A 429 -13.14 -18.09 0.73
N VAL A 430 -12.88 -17.81 -0.54
CA VAL A 430 -13.20 -16.54 -1.19
C VAL A 430 -13.89 -16.73 -2.55
N VAL A 431 -14.70 -17.80 -2.68
CA VAL A 431 -15.36 -18.15 -3.96
C VAL A 431 -16.24 -17.04 -4.51
N ARG A 432 -16.68 -16.09 -3.68
CA ARG A 432 -17.43 -14.90 -4.11
C ARG A 432 -16.62 -13.99 -5.04
N GLN A 433 -15.29 -13.95 -4.88
CA GLN A 433 -14.41 -13.22 -5.78
C GLN A 433 -14.29 -13.90 -7.17
N PHE A 434 -14.80 -15.13 -7.30
CA PHE A 434 -14.91 -15.88 -8.56
C PHE A 434 -16.36 -15.98 -9.07
N GLY A 435 -17.31 -15.28 -8.42
CA GLY A 435 -18.72 -15.25 -8.86
C GLY A 435 -19.56 -16.43 -8.38
N TYR A 436 -19.16 -17.13 -7.33
CA TYR A 436 -19.88 -18.26 -6.74
C TYR A 436 -20.46 -17.94 -5.37
N ILE A 437 -21.49 -18.71 -4.95
CA ILE A 437 -22.06 -18.61 -3.62
C ILE A 437 -21.08 -19.19 -2.60
N GLN A 438 -20.74 -18.42 -1.56
CA GLN A 438 -19.86 -18.88 -0.49
C GLN A 438 -20.60 -19.77 0.48
N SER A 439 -20.15 -21.00 0.66
CA SER A 439 -20.53 -21.90 1.74
C SER A 439 -19.39 -21.99 2.78
N ILE A 440 -19.65 -22.67 3.90
CA ILE A 440 -18.63 -22.93 4.91
C ILE A 440 -17.47 -23.71 4.27
N PRO A 441 -16.23 -23.12 4.24
CA PRO A 441 -15.09 -23.79 3.65
C PRO A 441 -14.55 -24.88 4.57
N PRO A 442 -13.76 -25.82 4.04
CA PRO A 442 -13.08 -26.82 4.87
C PRO A 442 -12.08 -26.14 5.83
N PRO A 443 -11.70 -26.81 6.94
CA PRO A 443 -10.67 -26.32 7.86
C PRO A 443 -9.37 -25.99 7.11
N PRO A 444 -8.62 -24.94 7.51
CA PRO A 444 -7.43 -24.48 6.81
C PRO A 444 -6.21 -25.37 7.09
N VAL A 445 -6.32 -26.67 6.84
CA VAL A 445 -5.21 -27.61 7.03
C VAL A 445 -4.29 -27.56 5.81
N SER A 446 -2.99 -27.36 6.02
CA SER A 446 -1.98 -27.45 4.97
C SER A 446 -1.09 -28.67 5.20
N ALA A 447 -0.99 -29.55 4.20
CA ALA A 447 0.03 -30.58 4.20
C ALA A 447 1.41 -29.91 4.05
N ARG A 448 2.43 -30.43 4.75
CA ARG A 448 3.82 -30.06 4.48
C ARG A 448 4.26 -30.74 3.17
N LEU A 449 4.38 -29.95 2.11
CA LEU A 449 4.88 -30.40 0.83
C LEU A 449 6.37 -30.03 0.69
N SER A 450 7.15 -30.86 -0.03
CA SER A 450 8.48 -30.47 -0.50
C SER A 450 8.37 -29.41 -1.61
N GLN A 451 9.47 -28.70 -1.88
CA GLN A 451 9.49 -27.72 -2.97
C GLN A 451 9.15 -28.36 -4.32
N ASP A 452 9.71 -29.54 -4.60
CA ASP A 452 9.42 -30.29 -5.84
C ASP A 452 7.94 -30.64 -5.94
N GLN A 453 7.31 -31.08 -4.86
CA GLN A 453 5.87 -31.38 -4.84
C GLN A 453 5.00 -30.12 -5.05
N ILE A 454 5.46 -28.95 -4.60
CA ILE A 454 4.78 -27.69 -4.86
C ILE A 454 4.89 -27.33 -6.34
N ASP A 455 6.09 -27.49 -6.91
CA ASP A 455 6.34 -27.21 -8.33
C ASP A 455 5.55 -28.14 -9.24
N ASP A 456 5.54 -29.45 -8.94
CA ASP A 456 4.76 -30.43 -9.70
C ASP A 456 3.27 -30.08 -9.70
N ARG A 457 2.69 -29.77 -8.52
CA ARG A 457 1.29 -29.35 -8.42
C ARG A 457 1.00 -28.04 -9.16
N TRP A 458 1.94 -27.10 -9.13
CA TRP A 458 1.80 -25.86 -9.88
C TRP A 458 1.85 -26.08 -11.38
N MET A 459 2.72 -26.95 -11.85
CA MET A 459 2.81 -27.29 -13.28
C MET A 459 1.60 -28.11 -13.76
N GLU A 460 1.00 -28.92 -12.89
CA GLU A 460 -0.22 -29.68 -13.10
C GLU A 460 -1.46 -28.98 -12.51
N PHE A 461 -1.49 -27.64 -12.53
CA PHE A 461 -2.49 -26.83 -11.83
C PHE A 461 -3.93 -27.19 -12.18
N ALA A 462 -4.19 -27.73 -13.38
CA ALA A 462 -5.54 -28.10 -13.82
C ALA A 462 -6.21 -29.12 -12.88
N ASP A 463 -5.43 -29.98 -12.22
CA ASP A 463 -5.90 -30.98 -11.26
C ASP A 463 -6.10 -30.39 -9.84
N HIS A 464 -5.69 -29.12 -9.66
CA HIS A 464 -5.70 -28.43 -8.38
C HIS A 464 -6.50 -27.11 -8.41
N LEU A 465 -7.40 -26.96 -9.38
CA LEU A 465 -8.29 -25.81 -9.44
C LEU A 465 -9.44 -25.95 -8.45
N LEU A 466 -9.94 -24.84 -7.98
CA LEU A 466 -11.20 -24.79 -7.25
C LEU A 466 -12.33 -25.39 -8.12
N PRO A 467 -13.07 -26.38 -7.64
CA PRO A 467 -14.23 -26.88 -8.38
C PRO A 467 -15.26 -25.77 -8.60
N ALA A 468 -15.89 -25.77 -9.78
CA ALA A 468 -16.95 -24.80 -10.08
C ALA A 468 -18.07 -24.91 -9.05
N GLY A 469 -18.35 -23.79 -8.38
CA GLY A 469 -19.41 -23.67 -7.38
C GLY A 469 -20.77 -23.32 -8.03
N GLN A 470 -21.77 -23.13 -7.19
CA GLN A 470 -23.05 -22.57 -7.66
C GLN A 470 -22.84 -21.08 -7.99
N PRO A 471 -23.11 -20.63 -9.23
CA PRO A 471 -23.01 -19.22 -9.58
C PRO A 471 -23.93 -18.37 -8.72
N CYS A 472 -23.45 -17.21 -8.27
CA CYS A 472 -24.26 -16.26 -7.52
C CYS A 472 -25.19 -15.47 -8.45
N LEU A 473 -26.43 -15.25 -8.01
CA LEU A 473 -27.39 -14.37 -8.69
C LEU A 473 -27.14 -12.89 -8.34
N VAL A 474 -26.64 -12.67 -7.13
CA VAL A 474 -26.27 -11.34 -6.61
C VAL A 474 -24.81 -11.42 -6.17
N PRO A 475 -23.95 -10.49 -6.59
CA PRO A 475 -22.54 -10.48 -6.14
C PRO A 475 -22.43 -10.52 -4.61
N GLY A 476 -21.51 -11.34 -4.12
CA GLY A 476 -21.28 -11.49 -2.68
C GLY A 476 -22.26 -12.42 -1.94
N GLN A 477 -23.12 -13.17 -2.66
CA GLN A 477 -24.07 -14.09 -2.05
C GLN A 477 -23.37 -15.21 -1.24
N VAL A 478 -24.00 -15.58 -0.12
CA VAL A 478 -23.54 -16.64 0.78
C VAL A 478 -24.65 -17.64 1.03
N SER A 479 -24.30 -18.86 1.50
CA SER A 479 -25.29 -19.82 2.06
C SER A 479 -25.86 -19.29 3.38
N ALA A 480 -27.03 -19.79 3.76
CA ALA A 480 -27.76 -19.29 4.94
C ALA A 480 -26.97 -19.43 6.27
N ASP A 481 -26.15 -20.45 6.37
CA ASP A 481 -25.37 -20.81 7.56
C ASP A 481 -23.97 -20.18 7.61
N TYR A 482 -23.50 -19.58 6.49
CA TYR A 482 -22.11 -19.09 6.39
C TYR A 482 -21.80 -17.94 7.34
N ILE A 483 -22.65 -16.92 7.41
CA ILE A 483 -22.37 -15.71 8.20
C ILE A 483 -22.36 -16.01 9.69
N GLU A 484 -23.30 -16.84 10.18
CA GLU A 484 -23.33 -17.24 11.58
C GLU A 484 -22.07 -18.04 11.94
N TRP A 485 -21.70 -19.02 11.10
CA TRP A 485 -20.46 -19.77 11.27
C TRP A 485 -19.25 -18.83 11.27
N PHE A 486 -19.17 -17.89 10.29
CA PHE A 486 -18.06 -16.96 10.15
C PHE A 486 -17.86 -16.09 11.39
N PHE A 487 -18.92 -15.50 11.95
CA PHE A 487 -18.82 -14.69 13.17
C PHE A 487 -18.44 -15.49 14.41
N ARG A 488 -18.63 -16.78 14.40
CA ARG A 488 -18.19 -17.64 15.49
C ARG A 488 -16.68 -17.89 15.47
N ILE A 489 -16.11 -18.10 14.27
CA ILE A 489 -14.69 -18.48 14.09
C ILE A 489 -13.79 -17.25 13.81
N SER A 490 -14.34 -16.07 13.70
CA SER A 490 -13.65 -14.87 13.24
C SER A 490 -13.67 -13.73 14.26
N HIS A 491 -12.86 -12.71 13.99
CA HIS A 491 -12.82 -11.45 14.73
C HIS A 491 -12.87 -10.26 13.73
N PRO A 492 -14.02 -10.02 13.07
CA PRO A 492 -14.09 -9.06 11.96
C PRO A 492 -14.28 -7.59 12.38
N PHE A 493 -14.68 -7.32 13.63
CA PHE A 493 -14.92 -5.97 14.15
C PHE A 493 -13.76 -5.53 15.03
N MET A 494 -13.24 -4.31 14.77
CA MET A 494 -12.10 -3.74 15.48
C MET A 494 -12.50 -2.58 16.40
N THR A 495 -13.70 -2.03 16.24
CA THR A 495 -14.19 -0.92 17.07
C THR A 495 -15.29 -1.41 18.00
N PRO A 496 -15.25 -1.13 19.30
CA PRO A 496 -16.33 -1.46 20.21
C PRO A 496 -17.60 -0.73 19.78
N THR A 497 -18.63 -1.46 19.36
CA THR A 497 -19.93 -0.89 19.03
C THR A 497 -20.93 -1.38 20.08
N GLN A 498 -21.50 -0.48 20.88
CA GLN A 498 -22.54 -0.82 21.86
C GLN A 498 -23.76 -1.51 21.22
N ALA A 499 -23.99 -1.31 19.92
CA ALA A 499 -25.08 -1.94 19.17
C ALA A 499 -24.81 -3.42 18.80
N ALA A 500 -23.55 -3.81 18.58
CA ALA A 500 -23.20 -5.20 18.21
C ALA A 500 -23.32 -6.15 19.41
N ASP A 501 -23.09 -5.64 20.63
CA ASP A 501 -23.27 -6.44 21.86
C ASP A 501 -24.75 -6.66 22.20
N GLN A 502 -25.64 -5.69 21.91
CA GLN A 502 -27.08 -5.85 22.14
C GLN A 502 -27.73 -6.90 21.22
N GLN A 503 -27.18 -7.13 20.02
CA GLN A 503 -27.67 -8.15 19.10
C GLN A 503 -27.13 -9.56 19.43
N ARG A 504 -26.08 -9.65 20.25
CA ARG A 504 -25.49 -10.91 20.71
C ARG A 504 -26.23 -11.55 21.89
N ASP A 505 -26.94 -10.75 22.69
CA ASP A 505 -27.66 -11.17 23.92
C ASP A 505 -29.18 -11.26 23.77
N ALA A 506 -29.74 -11.06 22.56
CA ALA A 506 -31.16 -11.29 22.34
C ALA A 506 -31.44 -12.81 22.40
N PRO A 507 -32.25 -13.29 23.37
CA PRO A 507 -32.62 -14.70 23.41
C PRO A 507 -33.37 -15.05 22.13
N ALA A 508 -33.07 -16.25 21.58
CA ALA A 508 -33.78 -16.78 20.43
C ALA A 508 -35.29 -16.72 20.69
N ALA A 509 -36.02 -16.00 19.87
CA ALA A 509 -37.45 -15.92 19.96
C ALA A 509 -38.06 -17.30 19.73
N ASP A 510 -38.90 -17.75 20.67
CA ASP A 510 -39.64 -19.00 20.57
C ASP A 510 -40.54 -18.99 19.30
N PRO A 511 -40.64 -20.08 18.55
CA PRO A 511 -41.32 -20.11 17.26
C PRO A 511 -42.87 -20.14 17.32
N GLU A 512 -43.50 -19.87 18.45
CA GLU A 512 -44.95 -20.04 18.61
C GLU A 512 -45.82 -18.77 18.54
N ASP A 513 -45.28 -17.57 18.29
CA ASP A 513 -46.10 -16.36 18.15
C ASP A 513 -46.13 -15.82 16.71
N TYR A 514 -46.75 -16.60 15.80
CA TYR A 514 -47.09 -16.13 14.46
C TYR A 514 -48.45 -15.41 14.48
N ILE A 515 -48.45 -14.11 14.68
CA ILE A 515 -49.64 -13.27 14.46
C ILE A 515 -49.64 -12.80 12.99
N GLN A 516 -50.69 -13.18 12.27
CA GLN A 516 -50.94 -12.88 10.86
C GLN A 516 -51.00 -11.34 10.63
N PRO A 517 -50.31 -10.79 9.63
CA PRO A 517 -50.37 -9.35 9.36
C PRO A 517 -51.71 -8.92 8.76
N PRO A 518 -52.25 -7.74 9.13
CA PRO A 518 -53.48 -7.20 8.51
C PRO A 518 -53.22 -6.70 7.09
N SER A 519 -54.27 -6.81 6.28
CA SER A 519 -54.32 -6.44 4.85
C SER A 519 -53.94 -4.97 4.57
N PRO A 520 -53.42 -4.66 3.38
CA PRO A 520 -52.87 -3.35 3.06
C PRO A 520 -53.94 -2.25 2.98
N GLN A 521 -53.72 -1.17 3.73
CA GLN A 521 -54.45 0.09 3.58
C GLN A 521 -53.60 1.06 2.74
N VAL A 522 -54.29 1.79 1.87
CA VAL A 522 -53.82 2.76 0.88
C VAL A 522 -53.02 3.92 1.54
N PRO A 523 -51.97 4.47 0.90
CA PRO A 523 -51.02 5.39 1.54
C PRO A 523 -51.62 6.77 1.79
N VAL A 524 -51.52 7.19 3.03
CA VAL A 524 -51.66 8.59 3.43
C VAL A 524 -50.29 9.26 3.29
N ALA A 525 -50.29 10.47 2.76
CA ALA A 525 -49.11 11.27 2.46
C ALA A 525 -48.15 11.38 3.68
N PHE A 526 -46.89 11.09 3.44
CA PHE A 526 -45.83 11.27 4.43
C PHE A 526 -45.49 12.76 4.55
N ASP A 527 -45.57 13.29 5.76
CA ASP A 527 -44.84 14.47 6.15
C ASP A 527 -43.34 14.18 6.23
N PRO A 528 -42.46 15.08 5.77
CA PRO A 528 -41.02 14.87 5.83
C PRO A 528 -40.55 14.78 7.29
N PRO A 529 -39.52 13.95 7.59
CA PRO A 529 -38.98 13.81 8.94
C PRO A 529 -38.44 15.16 9.44
N PRO A 530 -38.47 15.40 10.77
CA PRO A 530 -37.96 16.64 11.34
C PRO A 530 -36.46 16.78 11.05
N TYR A 531 -36.11 17.95 10.55
CA TYR A 531 -34.72 18.40 10.36
C TYR A 531 -33.97 18.24 11.69
N VAL A 532 -32.94 17.41 11.71
CA VAL A 532 -31.97 17.39 12.81
C VAL A 532 -31.15 18.66 12.65
N ASP A 533 -31.22 19.52 13.67
CA ASP A 533 -30.54 20.80 13.71
C ASP A 533 -29.02 20.59 13.75
N ASP A 534 -28.33 20.84 12.64
CA ASP A 534 -26.86 20.91 12.55
C ASP A 534 -26.26 22.10 13.33
N TYR A 535 -27.06 22.73 14.18
CA TYR A 535 -26.72 23.97 14.90
C TYR A 535 -25.53 23.80 15.86
N GLU A 536 -25.40 22.66 16.52
CA GLU A 536 -24.27 22.38 17.44
C GLU A 536 -22.92 22.30 16.73
N GLY A 537 -22.89 21.79 15.51
CA GLY A 537 -21.67 21.70 14.70
C GLY A 537 -21.16 23.06 14.23
N TYR A 538 -22.07 23.93 13.78
CA TYR A 538 -21.73 25.29 13.34
C TYR A 538 -21.31 26.19 14.51
N GLU A 539 -21.92 26.05 15.68
CA GLU A 539 -21.55 26.80 16.89
C GLU A 539 -20.12 26.37 17.37
N ALA A 540 -19.78 25.07 17.31
CA ALA A 540 -18.45 24.61 17.65
C ALA A 540 -17.37 25.13 16.68
N ILE A 541 -17.70 25.29 15.40
CA ILE A 541 -16.80 25.89 14.38
C ILE A 541 -16.62 27.37 14.67
N ALA A 542 -17.72 28.11 14.97
CA ALA A 542 -17.69 29.52 15.31
C ALA A 542 -16.78 29.79 16.51
N GLN A 543 -16.92 29.02 17.59
CA GLN A 543 -16.11 29.15 18.80
C GLN A 543 -14.63 28.92 18.55
N ARG A 544 -14.26 27.97 17.66
CA ARG A 544 -12.85 27.70 17.28
C ARG A 544 -12.26 28.84 16.47
N LEU A 545 -13.02 29.40 15.52
CA LEU A 545 -12.59 30.53 14.70
C LEU A 545 -12.39 31.77 15.55
N GLU A 546 -13.33 32.08 16.47
CA GLU A 546 -13.18 33.17 17.43
C GLU A 546 -11.94 33.03 18.31
N ARG A 547 -11.67 31.82 18.78
CA ARG A 547 -10.48 31.56 19.61
C ARG A 547 -9.19 31.87 18.85
N VAL A 548 -9.08 31.49 17.56
CA VAL A 548 -7.90 31.76 16.72
C VAL A 548 -7.76 33.26 16.45
N LEU A 549 -8.87 33.98 16.14
CA LEU A 549 -8.87 35.41 15.92
C LEU A 549 -8.50 36.19 17.21
N ASN A 550 -9.02 35.76 18.38
CA ASN A 550 -8.72 36.36 19.68
C ASN A 550 -7.26 36.13 20.15
N LEU A 551 -6.62 35.04 19.74
CA LEU A 551 -5.19 34.77 20.00
C LEU A 551 -4.27 35.69 19.20
N ARG A 552 -4.81 36.51 18.28
CA ARG A 552 -4.04 37.43 17.40
C ARG A 552 -2.87 36.74 16.65
N ILE A 553 -3.02 35.46 16.37
CA ILE A 553 -2.07 34.68 15.57
C ILE A 553 -2.12 35.14 14.11
N VAL A 554 -3.29 35.62 13.67
CA VAL A 554 -3.52 36.17 12.32
C VAL A 554 -3.70 37.69 12.47
N THR A 555 -2.94 38.43 11.63
CA THR A 555 -2.91 39.89 11.68
C THR A 555 -4.13 40.47 10.95
N ALA A 556 -4.87 41.36 11.58
CA ALA A 556 -6.00 42.09 10.97
C ALA A 556 -5.53 42.82 9.69
N GLY A 557 -6.32 42.71 8.62
CA GLY A 557 -6.01 43.27 7.31
C GLY A 557 -5.17 42.34 6.40
N THR A 558 -4.98 41.08 6.77
CA THR A 558 -4.48 40.03 5.89
C THR A 558 -5.64 39.28 5.25
N GLU A 559 -5.47 38.79 4.02
CA GLU A 559 -6.48 37.98 3.31
C GLU A 559 -6.94 36.78 4.16
N LEU A 560 -6.04 36.15 4.91
CA LEU A 560 -6.38 35.05 5.82
C LEU A 560 -7.29 35.49 6.97
N TYR A 561 -7.08 36.71 7.52
CA TYR A 561 -7.95 37.26 8.56
C TYR A 561 -9.36 37.48 8.02
N ASP A 562 -9.48 38.03 6.81
CA ASP A 562 -10.76 38.31 6.17
C ASP A 562 -11.53 37.01 5.86
N ILE A 563 -10.83 35.98 5.33
CA ILE A 563 -11.41 34.63 5.12
C ILE A 563 -11.94 34.03 6.44
N MET A 564 -11.18 34.15 7.53
CA MET A 564 -11.59 33.60 8.82
C MET A 564 -12.80 34.36 9.41
N GLN A 565 -12.89 35.66 9.20
CA GLN A 565 -14.04 36.49 9.58
C GLN A 565 -15.29 36.11 8.76
N ASP A 566 -15.14 35.87 7.46
CA ASP A 566 -16.24 35.42 6.60
C ASP A 566 -16.73 34.03 7.01
N CYS A 567 -15.84 33.09 7.28
CA CYS A 567 -16.19 31.76 7.78
C CYS A 567 -16.93 31.82 9.14
N LEU A 568 -16.51 32.71 10.05
CA LEU A 568 -17.16 32.93 11.33
C LEU A 568 -18.59 33.49 11.14
N THR A 569 -18.74 34.42 10.19
CA THR A 569 -20.04 35.00 9.85
C THR A 569 -20.99 33.96 9.27
N ILE A 570 -20.50 33.09 8.38
CA ILE A 570 -21.28 31.98 7.80
C ILE A 570 -21.67 30.97 8.89
N ALA A 571 -20.77 30.61 9.77
CA ALA A 571 -21.03 29.66 10.87
C ALA A 571 -22.06 30.17 11.86
N ARG A 572 -22.21 31.51 12.01
CA ARG A 572 -23.22 32.14 12.83
C ARG A 572 -24.54 32.46 12.10
N GLY A 573 -24.71 31.98 10.86
CA GLY A 573 -25.93 32.17 10.08
C GLY A 573 -26.11 33.58 9.51
N GLY A 574 -25.01 34.37 9.40
CA GLY A 574 -24.99 35.67 8.76
C GLY A 574 -25.05 35.60 7.23
N PRO A 575 -25.48 36.64 6.52
CA PRO A 575 -25.46 36.67 5.05
C PRO A 575 -24.03 36.70 4.55
N SER A 576 -23.70 35.71 3.68
CA SER A 576 -22.42 35.69 2.93
C SER A 576 -22.35 36.93 2.04
N ALA A 577 -21.17 37.58 2.02
CA ALA A 577 -20.90 38.74 1.17
C ALA A 577 -20.93 38.44 -0.35
N ASP A 578 -21.07 37.18 -0.76
CA ASP A 578 -21.12 36.73 -2.15
C ASP A 578 -22.56 36.47 -2.63
N GLY A 579 -23.37 37.55 -2.66
CA GLY A 579 -24.78 37.59 -3.06
C GLY A 579 -25.07 37.37 -4.55
N THR A 580 -24.15 36.80 -5.39
CA THR A 580 -24.32 36.79 -6.85
C THR A 580 -24.58 35.41 -7.51
N VAL A 581 -24.62 34.30 -6.77
CA VAL A 581 -24.78 32.96 -7.39
C VAL A 581 -26.21 32.36 -7.24
N ARG A 582 -27.09 32.89 -6.41
CA ARG A 582 -28.45 32.32 -6.21
C ARG A 582 -29.58 32.89 -7.07
N ALA A 583 -29.34 33.83 -7.98
CA ALA A 583 -30.38 34.46 -8.81
C ALA A 583 -30.58 33.82 -10.20
N ARG A 584 -29.92 32.73 -10.57
CA ARG A 584 -30.04 32.15 -11.94
C ARG A 584 -30.77 30.82 -12.07
N GLN A 585 -31.39 30.30 -11.03
CA GLN A 585 -32.09 29.00 -11.07
C GLN A 585 -33.61 29.02 -10.90
N ARG A 586 -34.25 30.20 -10.93
CA ARG A 586 -35.73 30.36 -10.90
C ARG A 586 -36.23 31.18 -12.06
N ARG A 587 -36.05 30.69 -13.31
CA ARG A 587 -36.86 31.10 -14.47
C ARG A 587 -36.68 30.10 -15.61
N ARG A 588 -37.31 28.93 -15.48
CA ARG A 588 -37.63 28.08 -16.65
C ARG A 588 -38.64 27.00 -16.22
N THR A 589 -39.87 27.39 -16.00
CA THR A 589 -41.08 26.60 -16.22
C THR A 589 -42.23 27.59 -16.20
N ASP A 590 -42.61 28.01 -17.40
CA ASP A 590 -43.96 28.41 -17.81
C ASP A 590 -43.84 28.90 -19.26
N HIS A 591 -43.99 27.93 -20.20
CA HIS A 591 -44.80 28.04 -21.41
C HIS A 591 -44.80 26.69 -22.11
#